data_4800450477c724d0669b71b2691ac1c7
#
_entry.id   4800450477c724d0669b71b2691ac1c7
#
_cell.length_a   1.000
_cell.length_b   1.000
_cell.length_c   1.000
_cell.angle_alpha   90.00
_cell.angle_beta   90.00
_cell.angle_gamma   90.00
#
_symmetry.space_group_name_H-M   'P 1'
#
loop_
_entity.id
_entity.type
_entity.pdbx_description
1 polymer ?
#
loop_
_entity_poly.entity_id
_entity_poly.type
_entity_poly.pdbx_seq_one_letter_code
_entity_poly.pdbx_strand_id
1 'polypeptide(L)' 'HNEVESCVVADDLLACEKRRVEFLPSQRRKIYVMNRFEDKSVTDISEELNLSRRTVENHLFISRKEVREYLKQCI' A
#
# COMPACT_ATOMS: atom_id res chain seq x y z
N HIS A 1 9.07 -18.08 -16.56
CA HIS A 1 8.61 -17.75 -16.23
C HIS A 1 8.12 -17.20 -15.81
N ASN A 2 7.72 -17.06 -15.48
CA ASN A 2 7.62 -16.24 -15.22
C ASN A 2 7.04 -15.52 -14.12
N GLU A 3 7.45 -14.23 -13.73
CA GLU A 3 6.97 -13.42 -12.62
C GLU A 3 5.50 -13.14 -12.66
N VAL A 4 5.00 -13.03 -13.86
CA VAL A 4 3.57 -12.78 -14.05
C VAL A 4 2.75 -13.92 -13.48
N GLU A 5 3.25 -15.12 -13.66
CA GLU A 5 2.53 -16.28 -13.15
C GLU A 5 2.48 -16.29 -11.62
N SER A 6 3.56 -15.88 -10.99
CA SER A 6 3.58 -15.92 -9.53
C SER A 6 2.59 -14.94 -8.92
N CYS A 7 2.17 -13.93 -9.64
CA CYS A 7 1.19 -12.98 -9.14
C CYS A 7 -0.24 -13.53 -9.16
N VAL A 8 -0.43 -14.71 -9.69
CA VAL A 8 -1.77 -15.29 -9.82
C VAL A 8 -2.20 -16.00 -8.55
N VAL A 9 -1.26 -16.50 -7.77
CA VAL A 9 -1.57 -17.20 -6.52
C VAL A 9 -1.68 -16.20 -5.38
N ALA A 10 -2.45 -16.56 -4.36
CA ALA A 10 -2.74 -15.65 -3.25
C ALA A 10 -1.48 -15.13 -2.57
N ASP A 11 -0.53 -16.02 -2.28
CA ASP A 11 0.72 -15.60 -1.65
C ASP A 11 1.50 -14.67 -2.55
N ASP A 12 1.43 -14.90 -3.85
CA ASP A 12 2.14 -14.06 -4.81
C ASP A 12 1.45 -12.71 -4.96
N LEU A 13 0.14 -12.65 -4.75
CA LEU A 13 -0.54 -11.37 -4.75
C LEU A 13 -0.01 -10.47 -3.63
N LEU A 14 0.22 -11.07 -2.46
CA LEU A 14 0.79 -10.30 -1.37
C LEU A 14 2.19 -9.79 -1.71
N ALA A 15 2.99 -10.63 -2.35
CA ALA A 15 4.31 -10.22 -2.81
C ALA A 15 4.23 -9.11 -3.84
N CYS A 16 3.25 -9.20 -4.74
CA CYS A 16 3.04 -8.15 -5.73
C CYS A 16 2.61 -6.85 -5.07
N GLU A 17 1.76 -6.94 -4.07
CA GLU A 17 1.33 -5.75 -3.33
C GLU A 17 2.54 -5.06 -2.70
N LYS A 18 3.39 -5.83 -2.02
CA LYS A 18 4.57 -5.27 -1.38
C LYS A 18 5.51 -4.65 -2.40
N ARG A 19 5.66 -5.29 -3.54
CA ARG A 19 6.53 -4.76 -4.60
C ARG A 19 5.99 -3.43 -5.10
N ARG A 20 4.68 -3.34 -5.32
CA ARG A 20 4.10 -2.09 -5.79
C ARG A 20 4.26 -0.99 -4.76
N VAL A 21 4.10 -1.35 -3.48
CA VAL A 21 4.24 -0.39 -2.40
C VAL A 21 5.63 0.24 -2.38
N GLU A 22 6.65 -0.52 -2.75
CA GLU A 22 8.01 0.00 -2.78
C GLU A 22 8.19 1.11 -3.80
N PHE A 23 7.32 1.20 -4.79
CA PHE A 23 7.40 2.25 -5.80
C PHE A 23 6.59 3.49 -5.42
N LEU A 24 5.90 3.46 -4.29
CA LEU A 24 5.18 4.64 -3.84
C LEU A 24 6.16 5.69 -3.32
N PRO A 25 5.77 6.98 -3.39
CA PRO A 25 6.59 8.01 -2.76
C PRO A 25 6.82 7.68 -1.29
N SER A 26 7.96 8.11 -0.79
CA SER A 26 8.42 7.71 0.54
C SER A 26 7.36 7.89 1.63
N GLN A 27 6.73 9.05 1.69
CA GLN A 27 5.74 9.31 2.73
C GLN A 27 4.48 8.49 2.53
N ARG A 28 4.03 8.38 1.29
CA ARG A 28 2.83 7.59 0.99
C ARG A 28 3.07 6.13 1.31
N ARG A 29 4.25 5.63 0.98
CA ARG A 29 4.61 4.25 1.28
C ARG A 29 4.59 4.00 2.79
N LYS A 30 5.17 4.91 3.56
CA LYS A 30 5.21 4.77 5.00
C LYS A 30 3.79 4.70 5.58
N ILE A 31 2.92 5.59 5.14
CA ILE A 31 1.54 5.62 5.62
C ILE A 31 0.81 4.33 5.24
N TYR A 32 0.99 3.89 4.01
CA TYR A 32 0.35 2.67 3.56
C TYR A 32 0.79 1.46 4.38
N VAL A 33 2.10 1.34 4.60
CA VAL A 33 2.63 0.21 5.35
C VAL A 33 2.12 0.23 6.79
N MET A 34 2.11 1.39 7.41
CA MET A 34 1.63 1.49 8.79
C MET A 34 0.18 1.07 8.92
N ASN A 35 -0.65 1.45 7.97
CA ASN A 35 -2.07 1.11 8.03
C ASN A 35 -2.32 -0.34 7.61
N ARG A 36 -1.70 -0.77 6.53
CA ARG A 36 -1.99 -2.07 5.93
C ARG A 36 -1.29 -3.23 6.64
N PHE A 37 -0.04 -3.04 7.01
CA PHE A 37 0.76 -4.13 7.56
C PHE A 37 1.01 -4.02 9.06
N GLU A 38 0.95 -2.82 9.62
CA GLU A 38 1.15 -2.63 11.05
C GLU A 38 -0.15 -2.41 11.81
N ASP A 39 -1.26 -2.40 11.09
CA ASP A 39 -2.59 -2.31 11.70
C ASP A 39 -2.82 -1.01 12.48
N LYS A 40 -2.18 0.05 12.08
CA LYS A 40 -2.35 1.34 12.74
C LYS A 40 -3.53 2.09 12.15
N SER A 41 -4.25 2.80 13.01
CA SER A 41 -5.39 3.58 12.56
C SER A 41 -4.92 4.89 11.96
N VAL A 42 -5.83 5.57 11.24
CA VAL A 42 -5.54 6.88 10.68
C VAL A 42 -5.10 7.85 11.78
N THR A 43 -5.78 7.81 12.92
CA THR A 43 -5.43 8.67 14.04
C THR A 43 -4.02 8.39 14.54
N ASP A 44 -3.68 7.12 14.71
CA ASP A 44 -2.35 6.74 15.17
C ASP A 44 -1.28 7.22 14.20
N ILE A 45 -1.51 7.04 12.90
CA ILE A 45 -0.55 7.44 11.90
C ILE A 45 -0.39 8.95 11.87
N SER A 46 -1.50 9.67 11.96
CA SER A 46 -1.44 11.13 11.92
C SER A 46 -0.65 11.69 13.11
N GLU A 47 -0.81 11.08 14.27
CA GLU A 47 -0.08 11.53 15.44
C GLU A 47 1.40 11.16 15.35
N GLU A 48 1.68 9.96 14.89
CA GLU A 48 3.06 9.49 14.81
C GLU A 48 3.86 10.29 13.79
N LEU A 49 3.25 10.62 12.66
CA LEU A 49 3.93 11.34 11.60
C LEU A 49 3.70 12.85 11.67
N ASN A 50 2.92 13.30 12.64
CA ASN A 50 2.62 14.73 12.81
C ASN A 50 1.95 15.31 11.57
N LEU A 51 0.96 14.59 11.06
CA LEU A 51 0.18 14.99 9.90
C LEU A 51 -1.29 15.09 10.30
N SER A 52 -2.08 15.83 9.51
CA SER A 52 -3.51 15.84 9.75
C SER A 52 -4.12 14.51 9.31
N ARG A 53 -5.24 14.15 9.94
CA ARG A 53 -5.91 12.91 9.57
C ARG A 53 -6.37 12.94 8.12
N ARG A 54 -6.80 14.12 7.67
CA ARG A 54 -7.22 14.27 6.28
C ARG A 54 -6.08 13.95 5.32
N THR A 55 -4.89 14.44 5.63
CA THR A 55 -3.72 14.15 4.81
C THR A 55 -3.44 12.66 4.77
N VAL A 56 -3.52 12.00 5.93
CA VAL A 56 -3.30 10.56 5.99
C VAL A 56 -4.34 9.83 5.17
N GLU A 57 -5.60 10.23 5.29
CA GLU A 57 -6.67 9.58 4.54
C GLU A 57 -6.49 9.75 3.04
N ASN A 58 -6.06 10.95 2.61
CA ASN A 58 -5.81 11.18 1.19
C ASN A 58 -4.68 10.29 0.67
N HIS A 59 -3.60 10.19 1.44
CA HIS A 59 -2.49 9.32 1.04
C HIS A 59 -2.94 7.86 0.95
N LEU A 60 -3.75 7.42 1.91
CA LEU A 60 -4.24 6.05 1.89
C LEU A 60 -5.16 5.80 0.71
N PHE A 61 -6.03 6.77 0.41
CA PHE A 61 -6.95 6.61 -0.71
C PHE A 61 -6.19 6.44 -2.02
N ILE A 62 -5.22 7.32 -2.25
CA ILE A 62 -4.43 7.28 -3.48
C ILE A 62 -3.60 6.00 -3.53
N SER A 63 -2.97 5.64 -2.41
CA SER A 63 -2.12 4.45 -2.36
C SER A 63 -2.93 3.20 -2.65
N ARG A 64 -4.08 3.07 -2.01
CA ARG A 64 -4.92 1.89 -2.21
C ARG A 64 -5.39 1.79 -3.65
N LYS A 65 -5.72 2.92 -4.25
CA LYS A 65 -6.14 2.93 -5.64
C LYS A 65 -5.02 2.47 -6.55
N GLU A 66 -3.82 2.99 -6.35
CA GLU A 66 -2.68 2.63 -7.20
C GLU A 66 -2.32 1.16 -7.05
N VAL A 67 -2.32 0.67 -5.82
CA VAL A 67 -1.98 -0.73 -5.58
C VAL A 67 -3.05 -1.63 -6.19
N ARG A 68 -4.31 -1.26 -6.03
CA ARG A 68 -5.41 -2.07 -6.57
C ARG A 68 -5.33 -2.14 -8.09
N GLU A 69 -5.05 -1.02 -8.73
CA GLU A 69 -4.92 -0.98 -10.18
C GLU A 69 -3.78 -1.89 -10.65
N TYR A 70 -2.68 -1.85 -9.91
CA TYR A 70 -1.54 -2.69 -10.25
C TYR A 70 -1.90 -4.17 -10.12
N LEU A 71 -2.58 -4.52 -9.03
CA LEU A 71 -2.94 -5.93 -8.79
C LEU A 71 -3.90 -6.44 -9.85
N LYS A 72 -4.79 -5.60 -10.34
CA LYS A 72 -5.68 -5.99 -11.41
C LYS A 72 -4.92 -6.40 -12.65
N GLN A 73 -3.81 -5.74 -12.92
CA GLN A 73 -3.00 -6.07 -14.09
C GLN A 73 -2.23 -7.36 -13.89
N CYS A 74 -1.99 -7.75 -12.67
CA CYS A 74 -1.28 -8.99 -12.37
C CYS A 74 -2.18 -10.22 -12.49
N ILE A 75 -3.47 -10.01 -12.45
CA ILE A 75 -4.46 -11.09 -12.55
C ILE A 75 -4.96 -11.18 -13.97
#